data_7b8234c686f557863bd46818ace8920f
#
_entry.id   7b8234c686f557863bd46818ace8920f
#
_cell.length_a   1.000
_cell.length_b   1.000
_cell.length_c   1.000
_cell.angle_alpha   90.00
_cell.angle_beta   90.00
_cell.angle_gamma   90.00
#
_symmetry.space_group_name_H-M   'P 1'
#
loop_
_entity.id
_entity.type
_entity.pdbx_description
1 polymer ?
#
loop_
_entity_poly.entity_id
_entity_poly.type
_entity_poly.pdbx_seq_one_letter_code
_entity_poly.pdbx_strand_id
1 'polypeptide(L)'
;MTDTQFAFRFRDLVAPTIIEHAKLIKERGEVWWGWWKRPSEDARPEVWDRLAGASKGKPVKVVLFDSGTDKTYEAVVIDVIAPVKDAETTVTVPEGQSDLIPRYYRDSPFSRAWMKINEIREIGDFWGNFSFSEIKRLPGYDKAVLDRFKNKKIKNAQELRAMDTTIWEIRPAKAGDDDEEILLSISSVADAVSQQAIHCEGDAILHITDMHFAVGNPREQHVWRLESEPGVGPTMVEMITNAIQTAKIRIGLVIASGDFTYIGSEAEYREAKAAMMRLLGNLDLSTDNLIIIPGNHDIQWATDEQYKHDAPVAEAPPAARKNYEDFYRSVMRHEPNKHLAMGRRFVLPSGIVIEACALNSSSLATGRKFLAGMGRIDEASFVDVAKELGWSDDEPSMALRLLVIHHHLAITENVEDPNGFATGYGLAIDAVRVQRMATKRNVQLALHGHKHRAFIWRSTVYGLPEHTQPNHRTGELSIVGGGSAGSSETEAEKNYFNILQVKAGGVGLEIFKSEKRGAFEKMQQFQAPFYMKPAGGLALAEWERVEKK
;
A
#
# COMPACT_ATOMS: atom_id res chain seq x y z
N MET A 1 20.93 -1.68 36.20
CA MET A 1 20.00 -0.75 35.55
C MET A 1 19.81 -1.26 34.14
N THR A 2 18.59 -1.48 33.69
CA THR A 2 18.33 -1.97 32.35
C THR A 2 18.59 -0.83 31.36
N ASP A 3 19.53 -1.03 30.41
CA ASP A 3 19.85 -0.07 29.33
C ASP A 3 18.69 0.09 28.32
N THR A 4 17.46 -0.24 28.71
CA THR A 4 16.29 -0.20 27.84
C THR A 4 15.84 1.23 27.63
N GLN A 5 15.73 1.62 26.38
CA GLN A 5 15.18 2.89 25.90
C GLN A 5 13.90 2.63 25.12
N PHE A 6 13.21 3.70 24.72
CA PHE A 6 12.06 3.62 23.81
C PHE A 6 12.36 4.35 22.52
N ALA A 7 11.95 3.75 21.40
CA ALA A 7 11.88 4.41 20.12
C ALA A 7 10.42 4.74 19.80
N PHE A 8 10.16 5.97 19.37
CA PHE A 8 8.85 6.48 18.97
C PHE A 8 8.85 6.80 17.49
N ARG A 9 7.85 6.29 16.77
CA ARG A 9 7.66 6.62 15.36
C ARG A 9 6.94 7.95 15.22
N PHE A 10 7.43 8.75 14.27
CA PHE A 10 6.70 9.90 13.76
C PHE A 10 6.86 10.00 12.24
N ARG A 11 6.18 10.95 11.67
CA ARG A 11 6.27 11.30 10.26
C ARG A 11 5.84 12.75 10.07
N ASP A 12 6.48 13.46 9.15
CA ASP A 12 6.07 14.80 8.76
C ASP A 12 4.77 14.75 7.95
N LEU A 13 3.70 15.28 8.53
CA LEU A 13 2.36 15.27 7.92
C LEU A 13 1.98 16.63 7.33
N VAL A 14 2.24 17.68 8.09
CA VAL A 14 1.76 19.05 7.79
C VAL A 14 2.92 20.02 7.72
N ALA A 15 3.96 19.80 8.52
CA ALA A 15 5.13 20.65 8.64
C ALA A 15 6.35 19.81 9.02
N PRO A 16 7.58 20.32 8.81
CA PRO A 16 8.79 19.60 9.19
C PRO A 16 8.90 19.52 10.73
N THR A 17 8.42 18.40 11.28
CA THR A 17 8.24 18.17 12.72
C THR A 17 9.49 18.48 13.54
N ILE A 18 10.64 17.94 13.14
CA ILE A 18 11.90 18.16 13.88
C ILE A 18 12.30 19.63 13.87
N ILE A 19 12.17 20.31 12.74
CA ILE A 19 12.55 21.72 12.59
C ILE A 19 11.69 22.60 13.49
N GLU A 20 10.36 22.40 13.49
CA GLU A 20 9.44 23.19 14.30
C GLU A 20 9.63 22.93 15.80
N HIS A 21 9.87 21.69 16.21
CA HIS A 21 10.18 21.38 17.61
C HIS A 21 11.54 21.95 18.04
N ALA A 22 12.59 21.78 17.23
CA ALA A 22 13.91 22.33 17.52
C ALA A 22 13.89 23.86 17.60
N LYS A 23 13.08 24.53 16.79
CA LYS A 23 12.87 25.98 16.87
C LYS A 23 12.31 26.40 18.22
N LEU A 24 11.24 25.72 18.70
CA LEU A 24 10.66 26.01 20.01
C LEU A 24 11.62 25.70 21.16
N ILE A 25 12.39 24.61 21.09
CA ILE A 25 13.44 24.35 22.08
C ILE A 25 14.45 25.50 22.13
N LYS A 26 14.89 26.02 20.97
CA LYS A 26 15.80 27.15 20.90
C LYS A 26 15.21 28.44 21.47
N GLU A 27 13.91 28.68 21.25
CA GLU A 27 13.22 29.93 21.66
C GLU A 27 12.73 29.87 23.11
N ARG A 28 12.32 28.70 23.60
CA ARG A 28 11.60 28.50 24.86
C ARG A 28 12.32 27.58 25.84
N GLY A 29 13.34 26.85 25.39
CA GLY A 29 14.09 25.85 26.16
C GLY A 29 13.43 24.46 26.17
N GLU A 30 12.17 24.35 25.83
CA GLU A 30 11.41 23.11 25.87
C GLU A 30 10.22 23.13 24.89
N VAL A 31 9.69 21.95 24.56
CA VAL A 31 8.54 21.78 23.66
C VAL A 31 7.76 20.53 24.00
N TRP A 32 6.45 20.53 23.82
CA TRP A 32 5.61 19.36 23.94
C TRP A 32 5.55 18.60 22.62
N TRP A 33 5.85 17.28 22.70
CA TRP A 33 5.73 16.31 21.62
C TRP A 33 4.52 15.41 21.89
N GLY A 34 3.48 15.41 21.01
CA GLY A 34 2.31 14.58 21.19
C GLY A 34 2.46 13.19 20.59
N TRP A 35 1.99 12.20 21.31
CA TRP A 35 1.96 10.85 20.83
C TRP A 35 0.63 10.55 20.14
N TRP A 36 0.71 10.10 18.89
CA TRP A 36 -0.42 9.65 18.09
C TRP A 36 -0.33 8.13 17.98
N LYS A 37 -1.16 7.43 18.75
CA LYS A 37 -1.22 5.98 18.66
C LYS A 37 -1.90 5.52 17.38
N ARG A 38 -1.57 4.32 16.90
CA ARG A 38 -2.37 3.63 15.89
C ARG A 38 -3.65 3.07 16.54
N PRO A 39 -4.75 2.88 15.78
CA PRO A 39 -6.00 2.38 16.34
C PRO A 39 -5.86 1.01 17.01
N SER A 40 -5.07 0.13 16.42
CA SER A 40 -4.78 -1.20 16.96
C SER A 40 -3.88 -1.20 18.19
N GLU A 41 -3.18 -0.09 18.46
CA GLU A 41 -2.24 0.05 19.56
C GLU A 41 -2.98 0.29 20.88
N ASP A 42 -2.59 -0.38 21.96
CA ASP A 42 -3.14 -0.11 23.28
C ASP A 42 -2.42 1.07 23.96
N ALA A 43 -2.85 1.43 25.17
CA ALA A 43 -2.33 2.59 25.90
C ALA A 43 -0.84 2.50 26.27
N ARG A 44 -0.22 1.33 26.21
CA ARG A 44 1.19 1.09 26.56
C ARG A 44 1.57 1.67 27.94
N PRO A 45 0.82 1.34 29.01
CA PRO A 45 1.05 1.95 30.32
C PRO A 45 2.48 1.73 30.84
N GLU A 46 3.09 0.59 30.51
CA GLU A 46 4.46 0.26 30.89
C GLU A 46 5.51 1.25 30.36
N VAL A 47 5.23 1.86 29.22
CA VAL A 47 6.09 2.90 28.61
C VAL A 47 5.97 4.18 29.40
N TRP A 48 4.74 4.61 29.64
CA TRP A 48 4.45 5.89 30.29
C TRP A 48 4.83 5.88 31.76
N ASP A 49 4.65 4.76 32.46
CA ASP A 49 5.11 4.57 33.84
C ASP A 49 6.64 4.73 33.95
N ARG A 50 7.39 4.22 32.98
CA ARG A 50 8.85 4.37 32.93
C ARG A 50 9.27 5.81 32.58
N LEU A 51 8.58 6.44 31.63
CA LEU A 51 8.84 7.84 31.26
C LEU A 51 8.39 8.81 32.34
N ALA A 52 7.45 8.45 33.20
CA ALA A 52 7.04 9.27 34.35
C ALA A 52 8.19 9.57 35.32
N GLY A 53 9.29 8.83 35.24
CA GLY A 53 10.54 9.18 35.91
C GLY A 53 11.09 10.56 35.51
N ALA A 54 10.83 11.02 34.28
CA ALA A 54 11.24 12.34 33.81
C ALA A 54 10.55 13.47 34.60
N SER A 55 9.27 13.34 34.89
CA SER A 55 8.48 14.30 35.68
C SER A 55 8.99 14.48 37.11
N LYS A 56 9.89 13.59 37.58
CA LYS A 56 10.51 13.65 38.90
C LYS A 56 11.91 14.26 38.87
N GLY A 57 12.24 15.03 37.83
CA GLY A 57 13.52 15.67 37.66
C GLY A 57 14.66 14.75 37.20
N LYS A 58 14.33 13.58 36.64
CA LYS A 58 15.29 12.64 36.07
C LYS A 58 15.04 12.53 34.56
N PRO A 59 15.74 13.30 33.71
CA PRO A 59 15.58 13.27 32.27
C PRO A 59 15.73 11.84 31.72
N VAL A 60 14.90 11.47 30.75
CA VAL A 60 14.89 10.16 30.10
C VAL A 60 15.17 10.34 28.61
N LYS A 61 16.13 9.59 28.07
CA LYS A 61 16.42 9.59 26.66
C LYS A 61 15.48 8.65 25.89
N VAL A 62 14.97 9.13 24.77
CA VAL A 62 14.19 8.35 23.82
C VAL A 62 14.75 8.55 22.42
N VAL A 63 14.45 7.61 21.53
CA VAL A 63 14.74 7.74 20.10
C VAL A 63 13.44 8.11 19.37
N LEU A 64 13.51 9.09 18.50
CA LEU A 64 12.44 9.46 17.58
C LEU A 64 12.82 8.96 16.19
N PHE A 65 12.00 8.12 15.60
CA PHE A 65 12.18 7.53 14.28
C PHE A 65 11.26 8.21 13.27
N ASP A 66 11.85 8.93 12.32
CA ASP A 66 11.11 9.49 11.19
C ASP A 66 10.89 8.42 10.12
N SER A 67 9.67 7.94 10.01
CA SER A 67 9.31 6.90 9.04
C SER A 67 9.20 7.41 7.59
N GLY A 68 9.30 8.70 7.36
CA GLY A 68 9.33 9.31 6.02
C GLY A 68 10.73 9.39 5.43
N THR A 69 11.74 9.73 6.26
CA THR A 69 13.11 9.98 5.80
C THR A 69 14.14 8.95 6.27
N ASP A 70 13.74 7.94 7.06
CA ASP A 70 14.61 6.94 7.71
C ASP A 70 15.60 7.49 8.73
N LYS A 71 15.45 8.77 9.08
CA LYS A 71 16.29 9.42 10.07
C LYS A 71 15.87 9.08 11.48
N THR A 72 16.86 9.08 12.37
CA THR A 72 16.65 8.84 13.80
C THR A 72 17.24 9.99 14.60
N TYR A 73 16.55 10.34 15.68
CA TYR A 73 16.92 11.43 16.56
C TYR A 73 16.88 10.96 18.02
N GLU A 74 17.83 11.38 18.81
CA GLU A 74 17.76 11.28 20.27
C GLU A 74 17.05 12.50 20.81
N ALA A 75 16.07 12.30 21.68
CA ALA A 75 15.38 13.36 22.40
C ALA A 75 15.48 13.14 23.90
N VAL A 76 15.55 14.24 24.67
CA VAL A 76 15.60 14.21 26.12
C VAL A 76 14.24 14.63 26.68
N VAL A 77 13.54 13.68 27.30
CA VAL A 77 12.22 13.84 27.92
C VAL A 77 12.41 14.33 29.36
N ILE A 78 11.73 15.43 29.72
CA ILE A 78 11.80 16.06 31.03
C ILE A 78 10.46 16.04 31.77
N ASP A 79 9.35 15.81 31.07
CA ASP A 79 8.03 15.69 31.65
C ASP A 79 7.12 14.85 30.73
N VAL A 80 6.05 14.25 31.27
CA VAL A 80 5.11 13.44 30.51
C VAL A 80 3.66 13.62 30.98
N ILE A 81 2.75 13.54 30.03
CA ILE A 81 1.32 13.39 30.28
C ILE A 81 0.92 12.05 29.70
N ALA A 82 0.65 11.08 30.57
CA ALA A 82 0.31 9.73 30.19
C ALA A 82 -1.08 9.65 29.52
N PRO A 83 -1.33 8.65 28.66
CA PRO A 83 -2.64 8.45 28.08
C PRO A 83 -3.67 8.03 29.15
N VAL A 84 -4.94 8.32 28.88
CA VAL A 84 -6.05 7.76 29.66
C VAL A 84 -6.10 6.24 29.43
N LYS A 85 -6.65 5.49 30.38
CA LYS A 85 -6.63 4.01 30.38
C LYS A 85 -7.14 3.36 29.10
N ASP A 86 -8.15 3.95 28.46
CA ASP A 86 -8.71 3.44 27.20
C ASP A 86 -7.87 3.81 25.96
N ALA A 87 -6.91 4.75 26.13
CA ALA A 87 -6.09 5.33 25.07
C ALA A 87 -6.85 5.91 23.86
N GLU A 88 -8.17 6.03 23.95
CA GLU A 88 -9.01 6.63 22.89
C GLU A 88 -9.28 8.11 23.16
N THR A 89 -9.17 8.53 24.42
CA THR A 89 -9.39 9.92 24.82
C THR A 89 -8.17 10.79 24.50
N THR A 90 -8.40 11.91 23.86
CA THR A 90 -7.38 12.94 23.61
C THR A 90 -6.96 13.58 24.93
N VAL A 91 -5.67 13.79 25.11
CA VAL A 91 -5.10 14.44 26.28
C VAL A 91 -4.51 15.80 25.88
N THR A 92 -4.77 16.82 26.67
CA THR A 92 -4.26 18.18 26.47
C THR A 92 -3.10 18.51 27.39
N VAL A 93 -2.23 19.40 26.94
CA VAL A 93 -1.17 19.95 27.80
C VAL A 93 -1.77 20.84 28.89
N PRO A 94 -1.05 21.11 30.01
CA PRO A 94 -1.51 21.99 31.07
C PRO A 94 -1.88 23.40 30.58
N GLU A 95 -2.85 24.01 31.22
CA GLU A 95 -3.25 25.38 30.94
C GLU A 95 -2.03 26.33 31.03
N GLY A 96 -1.94 27.27 30.07
CA GLY A 96 -0.81 28.21 29.96
C GLY A 96 0.43 27.66 29.26
N GLN A 97 0.45 26.40 28.83
CA GLN A 97 1.59 25.82 28.11
C GLN A 97 1.32 25.57 26.61
N SER A 98 0.27 26.12 26.07
CA SER A 98 -0.08 25.97 24.65
C SER A 98 0.93 26.61 23.69
N ASP A 99 1.73 27.57 24.16
CA ASP A 99 2.83 28.19 23.42
C ASP A 99 4.09 27.30 23.31
N LEU A 100 4.15 26.24 24.09
CA LEU A 100 5.16 25.17 24.00
C LEU A 100 4.78 24.06 23.01
N ILE A 101 3.68 24.21 22.28
CA ILE A 101 3.26 23.29 21.23
C ILE A 101 3.45 23.97 19.87
N PRO A 102 4.06 23.32 18.85
CA PRO A 102 4.12 23.86 17.50
C PRO A 102 2.73 24.23 16.98
N ARG A 103 2.62 25.34 16.25
CA ARG A 103 1.32 25.89 15.80
C ARG A 103 0.44 24.87 15.07
N TYR A 104 1.04 24.10 14.15
CA TYR A 104 0.35 23.11 13.34
C TYR A 104 -0.21 21.93 14.14
N TYR A 105 0.16 21.85 15.42
CA TYR A 105 -0.07 20.68 16.28
C TYR A 105 -0.99 21.00 17.47
N ARG A 106 -1.27 22.28 17.72
CA ARG A 106 -2.01 22.75 18.91
C ARG A 106 -3.42 22.16 19.01
N ASP A 107 -4.10 22.11 17.90
CA ASP A 107 -5.51 21.69 17.84
C ASP A 107 -5.64 20.24 17.35
N SER A 108 -4.57 19.44 17.49
CA SER A 108 -4.58 18.05 17.03
C SER A 108 -5.56 17.21 17.84
N PRO A 109 -6.59 16.61 17.23
CA PRO A 109 -7.52 15.72 17.89
C PRO A 109 -6.93 14.31 18.11
N PHE A 110 -5.65 14.11 17.80
CA PHE A 110 -5.03 12.78 17.75
C PHE A 110 -4.05 12.49 18.87
N SER A 111 -3.67 13.51 19.68
CA SER A 111 -2.69 13.32 20.75
C SER A 111 -3.29 12.55 21.92
N ARG A 112 -2.75 11.37 22.18
CA ARG A 112 -3.19 10.49 23.26
C ARG A 112 -2.31 10.57 24.50
N ALA A 113 -1.11 11.10 24.34
CA ALA A 113 -0.16 11.40 25.40
C ALA A 113 0.80 12.49 24.95
N TRP A 114 1.56 13.08 25.87
CA TRP A 114 2.55 14.09 25.56
C TRP A 114 3.86 13.84 26.30
N MET A 115 4.97 14.11 25.60
CA MET A 115 6.31 14.17 26.18
C MET A 115 6.82 15.61 26.06
N LYS A 116 7.24 16.20 27.16
CA LYS A 116 7.96 17.47 27.12
C LYS A 116 9.43 17.18 26.92
N ILE A 117 10.03 17.74 25.89
CA ILE A 117 11.43 17.53 25.51
C ILE A 117 12.18 18.85 25.47
N ASN A 118 13.45 18.82 25.84
CA ASN A 118 14.31 20.01 25.87
C ASN A 118 15.55 19.88 24.97
N GLU A 119 15.77 18.73 24.38
CA GLU A 119 16.86 18.50 23.44
C GLU A 119 16.42 17.51 22.35
N ILE A 120 16.77 17.78 21.10
CA ILE A 120 16.65 16.86 19.96
C ILE A 120 17.95 16.95 19.16
N ARG A 121 18.55 15.80 18.86
CA ARG A 121 19.72 15.72 17.98
C ARG A 121 19.62 14.53 17.04
N GLU A 122 20.03 14.67 15.80
CA GLU A 122 20.10 13.56 14.84
C GLU A 122 21.19 12.57 15.29
N ILE A 123 20.89 11.26 15.19
CA ILE A 123 21.84 10.18 15.45
C ILE A 123 22.01 9.37 14.16
N GLY A 124 23.24 9.33 13.64
CA GLY A 124 23.55 8.66 12.37
C GLY A 124 23.86 7.17 12.48
N ASP A 125 24.01 6.65 13.69
CA ASP A 125 24.52 5.32 13.98
C ASP A 125 23.48 4.40 14.67
N PHE A 126 22.20 4.63 14.44
CA PHE A 126 21.13 3.85 15.04
C PHE A 126 21.08 2.42 14.47
N TRP A 127 21.14 2.30 13.16
CA TRP A 127 20.97 1.03 12.46
C TRP A 127 22.13 0.07 12.73
N GLY A 128 21.79 -1.14 13.17
CA GLY A 128 22.77 -2.17 13.57
C GLY A 128 23.38 -1.98 14.96
N ASN A 129 23.23 -0.81 15.58
CA ASN A 129 23.75 -0.51 16.91
C ASN A 129 22.71 -0.62 18.03
N PHE A 130 21.45 -0.84 17.66
CA PHE A 130 20.39 -1.11 18.61
C PHE A 130 19.72 -2.46 18.31
N SER A 131 19.22 -3.09 19.36
CA SER A 131 18.45 -4.33 19.30
C SER A 131 17.14 -4.14 20.03
N PHE A 132 16.10 -4.90 19.63
CA PHE A 132 14.88 -4.96 20.40
C PHE A 132 15.16 -5.56 21.78
N SER A 133 14.63 -4.94 22.80
CA SER A 133 14.78 -5.40 24.20
C SER A 133 13.85 -6.54 24.51
N GLU A 134 12.57 -6.26 24.56
CA GLU A 134 11.48 -7.20 24.71
C GLU A 134 10.22 -6.55 24.17
N ILE A 135 9.50 -7.25 23.32
CA ILE A 135 8.20 -6.80 22.84
C ILE A 135 7.16 -7.67 23.54
N LYS A 136 6.51 -7.13 24.57
CA LYS A 136 5.56 -7.89 25.36
C LYS A 136 4.22 -8.09 24.67
N ARG A 137 3.82 -7.13 23.83
CA ARG A 137 2.53 -7.13 23.17
C ARG A 137 2.56 -6.25 21.92
N LEU A 138 2.17 -6.82 20.80
CA LEU A 138 1.84 -6.11 19.57
C LEU A 138 0.51 -6.66 19.06
N PRO A 139 -0.48 -5.82 18.74
CA PRO A 139 -1.72 -6.28 18.13
C PRO A 139 -1.44 -7.08 16.86
N GLY A 140 -2.12 -8.20 16.69
CA GLY A 140 -1.93 -9.07 15.52
C GLY A 140 -0.74 -10.05 15.60
N TYR A 141 0.06 -9.99 16.68
CA TYR A 141 1.21 -10.90 16.87
C TYR A 141 1.01 -11.78 18.09
N ASP A 142 1.23 -13.07 17.93
CA ASP A 142 1.26 -14.00 19.07
C ASP A 142 2.61 -13.94 19.82
N LYS A 143 2.63 -14.55 21.00
CA LYS A 143 3.82 -14.56 21.84
C LYS A 143 5.03 -15.23 21.16
N ALA A 144 4.81 -16.27 20.38
CA ALA A 144 5.90 -16.99 19.72
C ALA A 144 6.59 -16.13 18.66
N VAL A 145 5.80 -15.29 17.98
CA VAL A 145 6.34 -14.30 17.02
C VAL A 145 7.08 -13.19 17.78
N LEU A 146 6.51 -12.66 18.86
CA LEU A 146 7.14 -11.61 19.66
C LEU A 146 8.46 -12.06 20.30
N ASP A 147 8.54 -13.30 20.75
CA ASP A 147 9.76 -13.87 21.33
C ASP A 147 10.92 -13.93 20.31
N ARG A 148 10.62 -13.98 18.99
CA ARG A 148 11.64 -13.94 17.93
C ARG A 148 12.28 -12.56 17.75
N PHE A 149 11.61 -11.49 18.12
CA PHE A 149 12.19 -10.14 18.05
C PHE A 149 13.16 -9.85 19.20
N LYS A 150 13.06 -10.58 20.30
CA LYS A 150 13.90 -10.36 21.45
C LYS A 150 15.38 -10.55 21.10
N ASN A 151 16.19 -9.53 21.41
CA ASN A 151 17.63 -9.50 21.15
C ASN A 151 18.01 -9.52 19.65
N LYS A 152 17.11 -9.19 18.75
CA LYS A 152 17.45 -8.98 17.33
C LYS A 152 17.93 -7.56 17.10
N LYS A 153 18.99 -7.39 16.32
CA LYS A 153 19.49 -6.08 15.90
C LYS A 153 18.49 -5.43 14.93
N ILE A 154 18.30 -4.14 15.08
CA ILE A 154 17.48 -3.33 14.16
C ILE A 154 18.40 -2.83 13.05
N LYS A 155 18.33 -3.44 11.87
CA LYS A 155 19.28 -3.17 10.78
C LYS A 155 18.90 -2.01 9.90
N ASN A 156 17.61 -1.80 9.71
CA ASN A 156 17.10 -0.77 8.79
C ASN A 156 15.70 -0.29 9.19
N ALA A 157 15.29 0.80 8.58
CA ALA A 157 14.00 1.44 8.84
C ALA A 157 12.79 0.56 8.46
N GLN A 158 12.95 -0.34 7.50
CA GLN A 158 11.86 -1.20 7.04
C GLN A 158 11.42 -2.18 8.12
N GLU A 159 12.36 -2.64 8.97
CA GLU A 159 12.02 -3.50 10.10
C GLU A 159 11.08 -2.83 11.10
N LEU A 160 11.28 -1.52 11.35
CA LEU A 160 10.36 -0.75 12.20
C LEU A 160 9.05 -0.42 11.49
N ARG A 161 9.09 -0.14 10.18
CA ARG A 161 7.88 0.14 9.41
C ARG A 161 6.96 -1.06 9.28
N ALA A 162 7.52 -2.26 9.21
CA ALA A 162 6.76 -3.50 9.06
C ALA A 162 5.90 -3.83 10.30
N MET A 163 6.19 -3.23 11.44
CA MET A 163 5.42 -3.43 12.66
C MET A 163 4.34 -2.37 12.80
N ASP A 164 3.09 -2.79 13.08
CA ASP A 164 1.98 -1.87 13.31
C ASP A 164 1.99 -1.31 14.73
N THR A 165 3.08 -0.65 15.08
CA THR A 165 3.25 0.08 16.34
C THR A 165 3.97 1.39 16.12
N THR A 166 3.79 2.31 17.06
CA THR A 166 4.53 3.57 17.10
C THR A 166 5.59 3.60 18.20
N ILE A 167 5.68 2.55 19.03
CA ILE A 167 6.60 2.49 20.16
C ILE A 167 7.30 1.12 20.21
N TRP A 168 8.62 1.12 20.30
CA TRP A 168 9.43 -0.08 20.51
C TRP A 168 10.29 0.06 21.75
N GLU A 169 10.46 -1.06 22.47
CA GLU A 169 11.50 -1.17 23.48
C GLU A 169 12.81 -1.60 22.84
N ILE A 170 13.82 -0.76 22.98
CA ILE A 170 15.14 -0.95 22.36
C ILE A 170 16.26 -0.87 23.41
N ARG A 171 17.40 -1.38 23.09
CA ARG A 171 18.63 -1.25 23.87
C ARG A 171 19.85 -1.22 22.94
N PRO A 172 21.00 -0.72 23.40
CA PRO A 172 22.24 -0.90 22.66
C PRO A 172 22.48 -2.38 22.31
N ALA A 173 22.92 -2.64 21.08
CA ALA A 173 23.24 -3.97 20.62
C ALA A 173 24.41 -4.56 21.40
N LYS A 174 24.39 -5.87 21.65
CA LYS A 174 25.43 -6.60 22.36
C LYS A 174 26.06 -7.64 21.44
N ALA A 175 27.28 -8.05 21.77
CA ALA A 175 27.90 -9.21 21.14
C ALA A 175 27.02 -10.44 21.38
N GLY A 176 26.64 -11.14 20.29
CA GLY A 176 25.72 -12.28 20.35
C GLY A 176 24.26 -11.96 20.13
N ASP A 177 23.88 -10.70 19.93
CA ASP A 177 22.54 -10.38 19.44
C ASP A 177 22.38 -10.90 18.01
N ASP A 178 21.19 -11.43 17.73
CA ASP A 178 20.85 -12.01 16.43
C ASP A 178 20.92 -10.98 15.32
N ASP A 179 21.69 -11.28 14.29
CA ASP A 179 21.99 -10.41 13.16
C ASP A 179 21.19 -10.78 11.90
N GLU A 180 20.27 -11.74 12.00
CA GLU A 180 19.38 -12.13 10.92
C GLU A 180 18.32 -11.07 10.66
N GLU A 181 18.02 -10.77 9.38
CA GLU A 181 16.93 -9.84 9.05
C GLU A 181 15.58 -10.40 9.55
N ILE A 182 14.89 -9.62 10.36
CA ILE A 182 13.64 -10.03 11.02
C ILE A 182 12.58 -10.43 9.99
N LEU A 183 12.50 -9.69 8.89
CA LEU A 183 11.48 -9.86 7.86
C LEU A 183 11.64 -11.15 7.05
N LEU A 184 12.84 -11.72 6.98
CA LEU A 184 13.09 -12.98 6.29
C LEU A 184 12.73 -14.21 7.15
N SER A 185 12.64 -14.05 8.46
CA SER A 185 12.40 -15.15 9.40
C SER A 185 10.94 -15.39 9.76
N ILE A 186 10.01 -14.56 9.27
CA ILE A 186 8.60 -14.58 9.70
C ILE A 186 7.67 -14.74 8.50
N SER A 187 7.43 -15.98 8.10
CA SER A 187 6.39 -16.32 7.10
C SER A 187 4.97 -15.93 7.54
N SER A 188 4.76 -15.73 8.85
CA SER A 188 3.47 -15.32 9.43
C SER A 188 3.24 -13.80 9.47
N VAL A 189 4.23 -12.97 9.15
CA VAL A 189 4.07 -11.51 9.13
C VAL A 189 3.11 -11.06 8.03
N ALA A 190 3.09 -11.73 6.89
CA ALA A 190 2.16 -11.41 5.80
C ALA A 190 0.70 -11.52 6.24
N ASP A 191 0.35 -12.58 6.97
CA ASP A 191 -1.02 -12.81 7.46
C ASP A 191 -1.43 -11.79 8.53
N ALA A 192 -0.50 -11.43 9.41
CA ALA A 192 -0.74 -10.42 10.45
C ALA A 192 -0.86 -9.01 9.87
N VAL A 193 -0.07 -8.68 8.85
CA VAL A 193 -0.09 -7.36 8.19
C VAL A 193 -1.38 -7.14 7.39
N SER A 194 -1.96 -8.19 6.80
CA SER A 194 -3.21 -8.06 6.04
C SER A 194 -4.42 -7.70 6.90
N GLN A 195 -4.40 -8.09 8.18
CA GLN A 195 -5.49 -7.81 9.14
C GLN A 195 -5.39 -6.43 9.80
N GLN A 196 -4.25 -5.76 9.74
CA GLN A 196 -4.01 -4.48 10.40
C GLN A 196 -4.39 -3.31 9.51
N ALA A 197 -5.03 -2.29 10.11
CA ALA A 197 -5.40 -1.08 9.40
C ALA A 197 -4.20 -0.12 9.29
N ILE A 198 -3.87 0.28 8.06
CA ILE A 198 -2.81 1.24 7.75
C ILE A 198 -3.43 2.64 7.64
N HIS A 199 -2.97 3.57 8.47
CA HIS A 199 -3.43 4.95 8.44
C HIS A 199 -2.75 5.71 7.32
N CYS A 200 -3.57 6.17 6.38
CA CYS A 200 -3.14 7.00 5.27
C CYS A 200 -3.14 8.48 5.65
N GLU A 201 -2.27 9.24 5.03
CA GLU A 201 -2.16 10.69 5.21
C GLU A 201 -2.84 11.47 4.09
N GLY A 202 -3.29 10.80 3.06
CA GLY A 202 -4.05 11.36 1.94
C GLY A 202 -5.30 10.54 1.65
N ASP A 203 -6.31 11.19 1.08
CA ASP A 203 -7.58 10.57 0.69
C ASP A 203 -7.57 10.04 -0.75
N ALA A 204 -6.41 10.07 -1.42
CA ALA A 204 -6.31 9.66 -2.80
C ALA A 204 -5.53 8.35 -2.97
N ILE A 205 -6.01 7.52 -3.89
CA ILE A 205 -5.38 6.29 -4.35
C ILE A 205 -4.74 6.59 -5.70
N LEU A 206 -3.42 6.35 -5.84
CA LEU A 206 -2.78 6.30 -7.14
C LEU A 206 -2.89 4.88 -7.69
N HIS A 207 -3.55 4.71 -8.82
CA HIS A 207 -3.61 3.45 -9.56
C HIS A 207 -2.75 3.53 -10.81
N ILE A 208 -1.70 2.71 -10.85
CA ILE A 208 -0.76 2.56 -11.98
C ILE A 208 -0.71 1.09 -12.39
N THR A 209 -0.43 0.85 -13.66
CA THR A 209 -0.35 -0.49 -14.23
C THR A 209 0.44 -0.48 -15.52
N ASP A 210 0.85 -1.65 -15.99
CA ASP A 210 1.48 -1.84 -17.30
C ASP A 210 2.66 -0.88 -17.51
N MET A 211 3.60 -0.90 -16.58
CA MET A 211 4.81 -0.07 -16.63
C MET A 211 5.81 -0.56 -17.64
N HIS A 212 5.85 -1.88 -17.89
CA HIS A 212 6.66 -2.56 -18.89
C HIS A 212 8.11 -2.10 -18.95
N PHE A 213 8.78 -2.06 -17.77
CA PHE A 213 10.22 -1.79 -17.76
C PHE A 213 10.92 -2.80 -18.66
N ALA A 214 11.65 -2.30 -19.66
CA ALA A 214 12.37 -3.10 -20.63
C ALA A 214 13.84 -2.70 -20.61
N VAL A 215 14.73 -3.68 -20.46
CA VAL A 215 16.18 -3.48 -20.40
C VAL A 215 16.85 -4.32 -21.48
N GLY A 216 17.67 -3.70 -22.31
CA GLY A 216 18.35 -4.39 -23.41
C GLY A 216 17.55 -4.36 -24.72
N ASN A 217 17.50 -5.49 -25.44
CA ASN A 217 16.89 -5.56 -26.78
C ASN A 217 15.42 -5.13 -26.85
N PRO A 218 14.52 -5.49 -25.92
CA PRO A 218 13.15 -5.01 -25.96
C PRO A 218 12.98 -3.61 -25.34
N ARG A 219 14.05 -2.81 -25.27
CA ARG A 219 14.04 -1.48 -24.65
C ARG A 219 12.98 -0.54 -25.23
N GLU A 220 12.61 -0.71 -26.47
CA GLU A 220 11.60 0.11 -27.16
C GLU A 220 10.20 -0.06 -26.58
N GLN A 221 9.97 -1.12 -25.79
CA GLN A 221 8.68 -1.39 -25.14
C GLN A 221 8.38 -0.47 -23.96
N HIS A 222 9.40 0.19 -23.40
CA HIS A 222 9.25 1.19 -22.33
C HIS A 222 9.57 2.59 -22.86
N VAL A 223 8.61 3.49 -22.80
CA VAL A 223 8.72 4.81 -23.46
C VAL A 223 9.55 5.84 -22.70
N TRP A 224 9.72 5.67 -21.38
CA TRP A 224 10.42 6.61 -20.54
C TRP A 224 11.89 6.25 -20.37
N ARG A 225 12.70 7.21 -19.94
CA ARG A 225 14.06 6.94 -19.47
C ARG A 225 14.02 6.02 -18.24
N LEU A 226 14.91 5.06 -18.17
CA LEU A 226 15.06 4.20 -16.99
C LEU A 226 15.67 4.97 -15.82
N GLU A 227 15.34 4.57 -14.60
CA GLU A 227 15.86 5.22 -13.39
C GLU A 227 17.37 5.06 -13.24
N SER A 228 17.94 3.96 -13.72
CA SER A 228 19.38 3.67 -13.68
C SER A 228 20.18 4.39 -14.77
N GLU A 229 19.52 4.96 -15.79
CA GLU A 229 20.20 5.59 -16.91
C GLU A 229 20.45 7.09 -16.65
N PRO A 230 21.69 7.57 -16.69
CA PRO A 230 21.95 8.98 -16.82
C PRO A 230 21.56 9.43 -18.24
N GLY A 231 20.89 10.54 -18.39
CA GLY A 231 20.60 11.00 -19.75
C GLY A 231 19.53 12.07 -19.86
N VAL A 232 19.23 12.42 -21.10
CA VAL A 232 18.23 13.42 -21.46
C VAL A 232 16.85 12.77 -21.52
N GLY A 233 15.88 13.39 -20.89
CA GLY A 233 14.49 12.96 -20.84
C GLY A 233 14.03 12.56 -19.44
N PRO A 234 12.73 12.67 -19.18
CA PRO A 234 12.17 12.36 -17.87
C PRO A 234 12.03 10.86 -17.66
N THR A 235 12.02 10.43 -16.41
CA THR A 235 11.54 9.11 -16.02
C THR A 235 10.01 9.10 -15.87
N MET A 236 9.42 7.93 -15.93
CA MET A 236 7.98 7.75 -15.68
C MET A 236 7.59 8.32 -14.32
N VAL A 237 8.38 8.04 -13.29
CA VAL A 237 8.14 8.48 -11.91
C VAL A 237 8.15 9.99 -11.81
N GLU A 238 9.11 10.67 -12.44
CA GLU A 238 9.17 12.13 -12.47
C GLU A 238 7.91 12.73 -13.08
N MET A 239 7.44 12.18 -14.20
CA MET A 239 6.27 12.70 -14.89
C MET A 239 4.98 12.48 -14.12
N ILE A 240 4.78 11.31 -13.51
CA ILE A 240 3.64 11.02 -12.64
C ILE A 240 3.66 11.93 -11.41
N THR A 241 4.81 12.03 -10.75
CA THR A 241 4.95 12.86 -9.53
C THR A 241 4.68 14.34 -9.82
N ASN A 242 5.21 14.87 -10.91
CA ASN A 242 4.99 16.25 -11.32
C ASN A 242 3.49 16.55 -11.58
N ALA A 243 2.78 15.62 -12.22
CA ALA A 243 1.35 15.75 -12.45
C ALA A 243 0.55 15.77 -11.14
N ILE A 244 0.87 14.89 -10.20
CA ILE A 244 0.25 14.81 -8.88
C ILE A 244 0.51 16.09 -8.08
N GLN A 245 1.74 16.58 -8.06
CA GLN A 245 2.13 17.82 -7.38
C GLN A 245 1.43 19.04 -7.99
N THR A 246 1.37 19.12 -9.33
CA THR A 246 0.66 20.20 -10.04
C THR A 246 -0.83 20.20 -9.71
N ALA A 247 -1.43 19.02 -9.61
CA ALA A 247 -2.84 18.85 -9.22
C ALA A 247 -3.08 19.08 -7.71
N LYS A 248 -2.01 19.20 -6.90
CA LYS A 248 -2.06 19.36 -5.43
C LYS A 248 -2.85 18.25 -4.74
N ILE A 249 -2.67 17.03 -5.20
CA ILE A 249 -3.35 15.85 -4.67
C ILE A 249 -2.41 15.16 -3.68
N ARG A 250 -2.90 14.83 -2.48
CA ARG A 250 -2.17 14.03 -1.51
C ARG A 250 -2.56 12.58 -1.65
N ILE A 251 -1.60 11.76 -2.06
CA ILE A 251 -1.78 10.31 -2.21
C ILE A 251 -1.67 9.66 -0.82
N GLY A 252 -2.59 8.76 -0.51
CA GLY A 252 -2.57 7.94 0.72
C GLY A 252 -2.06 6.53 0.49
N LEU A 253 -2.28 5.98 -0.71
CA LEU A 253 -1.79 4.65 -1.08
C LEU A 253 -1.58 4.53 -2.59
N VAL A 254 -0.73 3.58 -2.97
CA VAL A 254 -0.45 3.24 -4.37
C VAL A 254 -0.91 1.82 -4.64
N ILE A 255 -1.64 1.63 -5.73
CA ILE A 255 -2.03 0.32 -6.27
C ILE A 255 -1.36 0.14 -7.61
N ALA A 256 -0.46 -0.84 -7.71
CA ALA A 256 0.20 -1.24 -8.94
C ALA A 256 -0.34 -2.62 -9.38
N SER A 257 -1.19 -2.61 -10.41
CA SER A 257 -1.97 -3.77 -10.81
C SER A 257 -1.32 -4.62 -11.90
N GLY A 258 0.01 -4.80 -11.83
CA GLY A 258 0.77 -5.75 -12.64
C GLY A 258 1.44 -5.16 -13.87
N ASP A 259 2.16 -6.04 -14.58
CA ASP A 259 3.03 -5.75 -15.72
C ASP A 259 4.06 -4.67 -15.40
N PHE A 260 4.83 -4.94 -14.34
CA PHE A 260 6.01 -4.13 -13.98
C PHE A 260 7.09 -4.23 -15.05
N THR A 261 7.29 -5.43 -15.58
CA THR A 261 8.36 -5.78 -16.52
C THR A 261 7.80 -6.13 -17.89
N TYR A 262 8.69 -6.16 -18.89
CA TYR A 262 8.32 -6.60 -20.24
C TYR A 262 8.48 -8.12 -20.42
N ILE A 263 9.55 -8.71 -19.89
CA ILE A 263 9.83 -10.16 -20.01
C ILE A 263 10.13 -10.85 -18.67
N GLY A 264 9.93 -10.20 -17.54
CA GLY A 264 10.17 -10.77 -16.22
C GLY A 264 11.64 -10.99 -15.86
N SER A 265 12.58 -10.27 -16.49
CA SER A 265 14.01 -10.42 -16.23
C SER A 265 14.44 -9.73 -14.92
N GLU A 266 15.51 -10.24 -14.30
CA GLU A 266 16.09 -9.60 -13.09
C GLU A 266 16.51 -8.15 -13.32
N ALA A 267 16.98 -7.81 -14.52
CA ALA A 267 17.39 -6.45 -14.86
C ALA A 267 16.17 -5.50 -14.87
N GLU A 268 15.07 -5.94 -15.46
CA GLU A 268 13.81 -5.17 -15.48
C GLU A 268 13.22 -5.02 -14.08
N TYR A 269 13.27 -6.05 -13.24
CA TYR A 269 12.83 -5.94 -11.85
C TYR A 269 13.70 -5.02 -11.00
N ARG A 270 14.99 -4.89 -11.32
CA ARG A 270 15.83 -3.86 -10.66
C ARG A 270 15.35 -2.44 -11.00
N GLU A 271 14.99 -2.20 -12.26
CA GLU A 271 14.41 -0.91 -12.69
C GLU A 271 13.04 -0.67 -12.05
N ALA A 272 12.15 -1.67 -12.10
CA ALA A 272 10.84 -1.60 -11.46
C ALA A 272 10.95 -1.27 -9.98
N LYS A 273 11.88 -1.93 -9.25
CA LYS A 273 12.14 -1.62 -7.84
C LYS A 273 12.63 -0.19 -7.65
N ALA A 274 13.60 0.26 -8.44
CA ALA A 274 14.13 1.62 -8.35
C ALA A 274 13.02 2.66 -8.57
N ALA A 275 12.17 2.45 -9.58
CA ALA A 275 11.04 3.29 -9.88
C ALA A 275 9.99 3.30 -8.75
N MET A 276 9.60 2.13 -8.24
CA MET A 276 8.61 2.04 -7.15
C MET A 276 9.12 2.71 -5.87
N MET A 277 10.37 2.47 -5.49
CA MET A 277 10.95 3.08 -4.30
C MET A 277 11.07 4.61 -4.44
N ARG A 278 11.44 5.11 -5.64
CA ARG A 278 11.47 6.54 -5.92
C ARG A 278 10.07 7.15 -5.92
N LEU A 279 9.09 6.48 -6.51
CA LEU A 279 7.69 6.92 -6.50
C LEU A 279 7.16 7.08 -5.08
N LEU A 280 7.33 6.04 -4.25
CA LEU A 280 6.93 6.10 -2.84
C LEU A 280 7.66 7.22 -2.08
N GLY A 281 8.95 7.38 -2.29
CA GLY A 281 9.73 8.47 -1.69
C GLY A 281 9.23 9.86 -2.10
N ASN A 282 8.98 10.07 -3.39
CA ASN A 282 8.47 11.35 -3.91
C ASN A 282 7.05 11.67 -3.41
N LEU A 283 6.24 10.64 -3.14
CA LEU A 283 4.88 10.79 -2.60
C LEU A 283 4.84 10.78 -1.06
N ASP A 284 5.99 10.69 -0.42
CA ASP A 284 6.12 10.58 1.04
C ASP A 284 5.35 9.38 1.61
N LEU A 285 5.44 8.23 0.93
CA LEU A 285 4.80 6.97 1.29
C LEU A 285 5.83 5.90 1.66
N SER A 286 5.41 4.93 2.45
CA SER A 286 6.16 3.71 2.72
C SER A 286 5.63 2.53 1.91
N THR A 287 6.31 1.38 1.97
CA THR A 287 5.82 0.15 1.36
C THR A 287 4.56 -0.40 2.02
N ASP A 288 4.21 0.05 3.23
CA ASP A 288 2.93 -0.26 3.85
C ASP A 288 1.75 0.33 3.06
N ASN A 289 1.97 1.47 2.38
CA ASN A 289 0.98 2.15 1.55
C ASN A 289 0.94 1.61 0.11
N LEU A 290 1.57 0.46 -0.16
CA LEU A 290 1.68 -0.11 -1.50
C LEU A 290 0.95 -1.44 -1.61
N ILE A 291 0.20 -1.60 -2.70
CA ILE A 291 -0.35 -2.87 -3.17
C ILE A 291 0.30 -3.21 -4.50
N ILE A 292 0.85 -4.41 -4.62
CA ILE A 292 1.42 -4.95 -5.86
C ILE A 292 0.89 -6.35 -6.12
N ILE A 293 0.58 -6.63 -7.36
CA ILE A 293 0.25 -7.97 -7.88
C ILE A 293 0.99 -8.19 -9.20
N PRO A 294 1.25 -9.43 -9.61
CA PRO A 294 1.87 -9.66 -10.90
C PRO A 294 0.87 -9.50 -12.04
N GLY A 295 1.36 -9.00 -13.18
CA GLY A 295 0.71 -9.17 -14.47
C GLY A 295 1.25 -10.37 -15.24
N ASN A 296 0.80 -10.56 -16.47
CA ASN A 296 1.24 -11.70 -17.28
C ASN A 296 2.68 -11.57 -17.77
N HIS A 297 3.19 -10.37 -17.96
CA HIS A 297 4.58 -10.11 -18.31
C HIS A 297 5.55 -10.27 -17.13
N ASP A 298 5.03 -10.28 -15.91
CA ASP A 298 5.80 -10.47 -14.69
C ASP A 298 6.07 -11.95 -14.35
N ILE A 299 5.28 -12.85 -14.90
CA ILE A 299 5.48 -14.28 -14.77
C ILE A 299 6.14 -14.78 -16.04
N GLN A 300 7.31 -15.39 -15.93
CA GLN A 300 8.11 -15.84 -17.07
C GLN A 300 7.30 -16.80 -17.95
N TRP A 301 7.13 -16.43 -19.21
CA TRP A 301 6.34 -17.18 -20.18
C TRP A 301 7.15 -18.31 -20.82
N ALA A 302 6.40 -19.31 -21.33
CA ALA A 302 6.99 -20.25 -22.25
C ALA A 302 7.37 -19.52 -23.57
N THR A 303 8.52 -19.88 -24.12
CA THR A 303 8.93 -19.38 -25.45
C THR A 303 7.99 -19.91 -26.53
N ASP A 304 7.90 -19.25 -27.70
CA ASP A 304 7.05 -19.70 -28.81
C ASP A 304 7.28 -21.15 -29.20
N GLU A 305 8.51 -21.68 -29.07
CA GLU A 305 8.87 -23.05 -29.33
C GLU A 305 8.27 -24.07 -28.34
N GLN A 306 7.84 -23.61 -27.16
CA GLN A 306 7.24 -24.42 -26.11
C GLN A 306 5.71 -24.49 -26.21
N TYR A 307 5.08 -23.68 -27.07
CA TYR A 307 3.64 -23.73 -27.27
C TYR A 307 3.21 -24.97 -28.05
N LYS A 308 2.28 -25.74 -27.48
CA LYS A 308 1.65 -26.89 -28.12
C LYS A 308 0.14 -26.74 -28.06
N HIS A 309 -0.54 -27.19 -29.13
CA HIS A 309 -1.99 -27.05 -29.26
C HIS A 309 -2.76 -27.78 -28.13
N ASP A 310 -2.25 -28.90 -27.67
CA ASP A 310 -2.83 -29.81 -26.69
C ASP A 310 -2.13 -29.78 -25.31
N ALA A 311 -1.26 -28.81 -25.08
CA ALA A 311 -0.58 -28.69 -23.79
C ALA A 311 -1.61 -28.55 -22.65
N PRO A 312 -1.38 -29.18 -21.48
CA PRO A 312 -2.26 -29.05 -20.34
C PRO A 312 -2.27 -27.60 -19.85
N VAL A 313 -3.43 -27.16 -19.37
CA VAL A 313 -3.54 -25.91 -18.64
C VAL A 313 -3.11 -26.18 -17.21
N ALA A 314 -2.04 -25.54 -16.78
CA ALA A 314 -1.46 -25.71 -15.45
C ALA A 314 -1.18 -24.35 -14.81
N GLU A 315 -0.92 -24.34 -13.53
CA GLU A 315 -0.39 -23.15 -12.85
C GLU A 315 1.06 -22.89 -13.26
N ALA A 316 1.49 -21.63 -13.20
CA ALA A 316 2.86 -21.26 -13.47
C ALA A 316 3.81 -22.01 -12.52
N PRO A 317 4.83 -22.72 -13.04
CA PRO A 317 5.77 -23.46 -12.21
C PRO A 317 6.56 -22.49 -11.31
N PRO A 318 7.05 -22.94 -10.15
CA PRO A 318 7.82 -22.07 -9.24
C PRO A 318 8.96 -21.30 -9.91
N ALA A 319 9.64 -21.93 -10.88
CA ALA A 319 10.73 -21.28 -11.60
C ALA A 319 10.27 -20.05 -12.42
N ALA A 320 9.04 -20.07 -12.95
CA ALA A 320 8.49 -18.94 -13.70
C ALA A 320 8.13 -17.74 -12.80
N ARG A 321 7.85 -18.00 -11.53
CA ARG A 321 7.44 -17.00 -10.54
C ARG A 321 8.60 -16.39 -9.78
N LYS A 322 9.75 -17.04 -9.79
CA LYS A 322 10.90 -16.73 -8.92
C LYS A 322 11.32 -15.25 -8.98
N ASN A 323 11.48 -14.69 -10.16
CA ASN A 323 11.94 -13.30 -10.30
C ASN A 323 10.94 -12.30 -9.71
N TYR A 324 9.63 -12.56 -9.88
CA TYR A 324 8.59 -11.75 -9.24
C TYR A 324 8.61 -11.90 -7.72
N GLU A 325 8.77 -13.12 -7.21
CA GLU A 325 8.84 -13.36 -5.76
C GLU A 325 10.06 -12.65 -5.14
N ASP A 326 11.21 -12.68 -5.81
CA ASP A 326 12.41 -11.95 -5.40
C ASP A 326 12.19 -10.42 -5.43
N PHE A 327 11.54 -9.92 -6.47
CA PHE A 327 11.11 -8.52 -6.57
C PHE A 327 10.16 -8.15 -5.43
N TYR A 328 9.08 -8.92 -5.25
CA TYR A 328 8.10 -8.72 -4.18
C TYR A 328 8.79 -8.64 -2.81
N ARG A 329 9.61 -9.63 -2.49
CA ARG A 329 10.39 -9.70 -1.26
C ARG A 329 11.29 -8.48 -1.08
N SER A 330 11.92 -8.04 -2.16
CA SER A 330 12.84 -6.90 -2.14
C SER A 330 12.14 -5.55 -1.93
N VAL A 331 10.88 -5.42 -2.34
CA VAL A 331 10.04 -4.21 -2.20
C VAL A 331 9.23 -4.26 -0.92
N MET A 332 8.46 -5.33 -0.71
CA MET A 332 7.50 -5.43 0.40
C MET A 332 8.14 -5.83 1.73
N ARG A 333 9.37 -6.36 1.70
CA ARG A 333 10.16 -6.76 2.87
C ARG A 333 9.57 -7.92 3.67
N HIS A 334 8.70 -8.71 3.07
CA HIS A 334 8.18 -9.97 3.60
C HIS A 334 7.94 -10.96 2.45
N GLU A 335 7.76 -12.23 2.78
CA GLU A 335 7.46 -13.25 1.79
C GLU A 335 6.08 -13.01 1.15
N PRO A 336 5.95 -13.21 -0.18
CA PRO A 336 4.64 -13.29 -0.80
C PRO A 336 3.89 -14.52 -0.29
N ASN A 337 2.57 -14.47 -0.25
CA ASN A 337 1.82 -15.69 0.01
C ASN A 337 1.89 -16.67 -1.19
N LYS A 338 1.50 -17.91 -0.97
CA LYS A 338 1.57 -18.99 -1.99
C LYS A 338 0.85 -18.65 -3.31
N HIS A 339 -0.13 -17.77 -3.26
CA HIS A 339 -0.93 -17.36 -4.42
C HIS A 339 -0.43 -16.08 -5.09
N LEU A 340 0.60 -15.42 -4.57
CA LEU A 340 1.03 -14.06 -4.96
C LEU A 340 -0.11 -13.04 -4.86
N ALA A 341 -0.92 -13.18 -3.83
CA ALA A 341 -2.07 -12.33 -3.53
C ALA A 341 -1.87 -11.63 -2.18
N MET A 342 -2.60 -10.57 -1.92
CA MET A 342 -2.50 -9.84 -0.66
C MET A 342 -3.80 -9.16 -0.27
N GLY A 343 -4.11 -9.14 1.03
CA GLY A 343 -5.15 -8.35 1.63
C GLY A 343 -4.56 -7.15 2.38
N ARG A 344 -5.16 -5.97 2.25
CA ARG A 344 -4.74 -4.77 2.99
C ARG A 344 -5.94 -3.95 3.41
N ARG A 345 -5.86 -3.37 4.59
CA ARG A 345 -6.87 -2.44 5.12
C ARG A 345 -6.23 -1.09 5.38
N PHE A 346 -6.88 -0.03 4.86
CA PHE A 346 -6.41 1.35 5.00
C PHE A 346 -7.50 2.20 5.64
N VAL A 347 -7.09 3.15 6.47
CA VAL A 347 -7.99 4.17 7.02
C VAL A 347 -7.55 5.51 6.48
N LEU A 348 -8.45 6.15 5.73
CA LEU A 348 -8.18 7.44 5.12
C LEU A 348 -8.48 8.59 6.10
N PRO A 349 -7.89 9.78 5.90
CA PRO A 349 -8.22 10.99 6.69
C PRO A 349 -9.72 11.35 6.68
N SER A 350 -10.42 11.03 5.59
CA SER A 350 -11.88 11.18 5.49
C SER A 350 -12.69 10.28 6.43
N GLY A 351 -12.03 9.35 7.13
CA GLY A 351 -12.65 8.32 7.97
C GLY A 351 -13.16 7.10 7.20
N ILE A 352 -13.05 7.08 5.88
CA ILE A 352 -13.42 5.92 5.07
C ILE A 352 -12.35 4.84 5.22
N VAL A 353 -12.82 3.62 5.51
CA VAL A 353 -11.97 2.43 5.50
C VAL A 353 -11.95 1.84 4.09
N ILE A 354 -10.76 1.56 3.57
CA ILE A 354 -10.57 0.81 2.33
C ILE A 354 -10.10 -0.58 2.69
N GLU A 355 -10.76 -1.59 2.16
CA GLU A 355 -10.33 -2.99 2.23
C GLU A 355 -10.01 -3.46 0.81
N ALA A 356 -8.75 -3.74 0.53
CA ALA A 356 -8.28 -4.14 -0.78
C ALA A 356 -7.89 -5.61 -0.80
N CYS A 357 -8.58 -6.38 -1.65
CA CYS A 357 -8.29 -7.76 -1.99
C CYS A 357 -7.57 -7.77 -3.33
N ALA A 358 -6.26 -7.98 -3.32
CA ALA A 358 -5.41 -7.97 -4.50
C ALA A 358 -5.01 -9.40 -4.87
N LEU A 359 -5.37 -9.85 -6.07
CA LEU A 359 -5.28 -11.23 -6.49
C LEU A 359 -4.43 -11.38 -7.75
N ASN A 360 -3.60 -12.42 -7.77
CA ASN A 360 -2.88 -12.82 -8.96
C ASN A 360 -3.84 -13.43 -9.99
N SER A 361 -4.04 -12.73 -11.09
CA SER A 361 -4.78 -13.25 -12.24
C SER A 361 -3.89 -13.84 -13.33
N SER A 362 -2.57 -13.84 -13.14
CA SER A 362 -1.56 -14.38 -14.05
C SER A 362 -1.09 -15.78 -13.65
N SER A 363 -1.96 -16.55 -13.00
CA SER A 363 -1.63 -17.89 -12.50
C SER A 363 -1.55 -18.96 -13.61
N LEU A 364 -2.08 -18.68 -14.81
CA LEU A 364 -2.03 -19.63 -15.92
C LEU A 364 -0.65 -19.60 -16.58
N ALA A 365 0.09 -20.69 -16.40
CA ALA A 365 1.16 -21.04 -17.31
C ALA A 365 0.62 -22.10 -18.28
N THR A 366 0.42 -21.72 -19.50
CA THR A 366 -0.05 -22.68 -20.49
C THR A 366 0.86 -22.67 -21.70
N GLY A 367 1.21 -23.86 -22.17
CA GLY A 367 1.83 -24.02 -23.50
C GLY A 367 0.84 -23.84 -24.66
N ARG A 368 -0.39 -23.42 -24.41
CA ARG A 368 -1.39 -23.14 -25.45
C ARG A 368 -1.37 -21.67 -25.82
N LYS A 369 -0.97 -21.37 -27.04
CA LYS A 369 -0.89 -19.99 -27.55
C LYS A 369 -2.22 -19.23 -27.40
N PHE A 370 -3.35 -19.88 -27.65
CA PHE A 370 -4.69 -19.28 -27.51
C PHE A 370 -5.00 -18.78 -26.09
N LEU A 371 -4.46 -19.44 -25.05
CA LEU A 371 -4.69 -19.08 -23.66
C LEU A 371 -3.59 -18.13 -23.11
N ALA A 372 -2.54 -17.92 -23.88
CA ALA A 372 -1.50 -16.97 -23.50
C ALA A 372 -2.08 -15.55 -23.42
N GLY A 373 -1.86 -14.86 -22.33
CA GLY A 373 -2.44 -13.53 -22.06
C GLY A 373 -3.88 -13.55 -21.54
N MET A 374 -4.48 -14.74 -21.32
CA MET A 374 -5.76 -14.85 -20.60
C MET A 374 -5.50 -14.98 -19.10
N GLY A 375 -6.32 -14.29 -18.31
CA GLY A 375 -6.26 -14.37 -16.86
C GLY A 375 -7.06 -15.55 -16.29
N ARG A 376 -6.66 -15.97 -15.10
CA ARG A 376 -7.44 -16.85 -14.22
C ARG A 376 -7.17 -16.49 -12.78
N ILE A 377 -8.23 -16.35 -11.99
CA ILE A 377 -8.14 -16.10 -10.56
C ILE A 377 -8.46 -17.41 -9.85
N ASP A 378 -7.50 -17.89 -9.05
CA ASP A 378 -7.74 -19.05 -8.21
C ASP A 378 -8.79 -18.71 -7.13
N GLU A 379 -9.87 -19.52 -7.07
CA GLU A 379 -10.93 -19.35 -6.09
C GLU A 379 -10.42 -19.43 -4.65
N ALA A 380 -9.49 -20.35 -4.39
CA ALA A 380 -8.89 -20.50 -3.07
C ALA A 380 -8.13 -19.22 -2.67
N SER A 381 -7.43 -18.59 -3.60
CA SER A 381 -6.76 -17.31 -3.38
C SER A 381 -7.75 -16.22 -2.95
N PHE A 382 -8.88 -16.09 -3.64
CA PHE A 382 -9.90 -15.13 -3.27
C PHE A 382 -10.49 -15.41 -1.88
N VAL A 383 -10.81 -16.69 -1.60
CA VAL A 383 -11.38 -17.10 -0.31
C VAL A 383 -10.39 -16.86 0.84
N ASP A 384 -9.12 -17.21 0.66
CA ASP A 384 -8.08 -17.02 1.66
C ASP A 384 -7.90 -15.52 1.98
N VAL A 385 -7.74 -14.66 0.97
CA VAL A 385 -7.59 -13.21 1.18
C VAL A 385 -8.86 -12.56 1.75
N ALA A 386 -10.05 -12.98 1.28
CA ALA A 386 -11.30 -12.49 1.83
C ALA A 386 -11.45 -12.85 3.32
N LYS A 387 -11.03 -14.06 3.70
CA LYS A 387 -11.02 -14.51 5.11
C LYS A 387 -10.03 -13.70 5.96
N GLU A 388 -8.83 -13.43 5.44
CA GLU A 388 -7.83 -12.55 6.09
C GLU A 388 -8.40 -11.15 6.35
N LEU A 389 -9.17 -10.61 5.41
CA LEU A 389 -9.86 -9.32 5.54
C LEU A 389 -11.12 -9.37 6.40
N GLY A 390 -11.53 -10.55 6.86
CA GLY A 390 -12.76 -10.75 7.62
C GLY A 390 -14.02 -10.60 6.78
N TRP A 391 -13.95 -10.84 5.47
CA TRP A 391 -15.11 -10.75 4.59
C TRP A 391 -15.96 -12.01 4.64
N SER A 392 -17.22 -11.84 4.97
CA SER A 392 -18.24 -12.90 4.86
C SER A 392 -19.18 -12.64 3.68
N ASP A 393 -19.81 -13.70 3.17
CA ASP A 393 -20.82 -13.59 2.12
C ASP A 393 -22.05 -12.84 2.66
N ASP A 394 -22.57 -11.92 1.88
CA ASP A 394 -23.77 -11.12 2.15
C ASP A 394 -23.74 -10.27 3.45
N GLU A 395 -22.59 -10.16 4.11
CA GLU A 395 -22.43 -9.33 5.29
C GLU A 395 -22.30 -7.83 4.92
N PRO A 396 -23.12 -6.95 5.52
CA PRO A 396 -22.99 -5.52 5.30
C PRO A 396 -21.62 -4.99 5.74
N SER A 397 -21.02 -4.11 4.94
CA SER A 397 -19.76 -3.46 5.27
C SER A 397 -19.85 -1.96 5.05
N MET A 398 -19.25 -1.19 5.96
CA MET A 398 -19.07 0.26 5.82
C MET A 398 -17.75 0.61 5.12
N ALA A 399 -16.92 -0.36 4.81
CA ALA A 399 -15.69 -0.14 4.07
C ALA A 399 -15.94 -0.07 2.56
N LEU A 400 -15.14 0.72 1.87
CA LEU A 400 -14.99 0.65 0.43
C LEU A 400 -14.10 -0.57 0.11
N ARG A 401 -14.71 -1.65 -0.37
CA ARG A 401 -14.02 -2.89 -0.73
C ARG A 401 -13.57 -2.84 -2.18
N LEU A 402 -12.27 -3.04 -2.38
CA LEU A 402 -11.62 -3.05 -3.68
C LEU A 402 -11.19 -4.47 -4.05
N LEU A 403 -11.39 -4.84 -5.29
CA LEU A 403 -10.73 -5.98 -5.93
C LEU A 403 -9.63 -5.44 -6.85
N VAL A 404 -8.39 -5.91 -6.69
CA VAL A 404 -7.28 -5.53 -7.56
C VAL A 404 -6.80 -6.79 -8.29
N ILE A 405 -6.80 -6.74 -9.61
CA ILE A 405 -6.36 -7.82 -10.49
C ILE A 405 -5.65 -7.23 -11.70
N HIS A 406 -4.98 -8.04 -12.51
CA HIS A 406 -4.34 -7.53 -13.72
C HIS A 406 -5.24 -7.66 -14.95
N HIS A 407 -5.87 -8.80 -15.17
CA HIS A 407 -6.69 -9.06 -16.35
C HIS A 407 -8.12 -8.51 -16.23
N HIS A 408 -8.75 -8.29 -17.35
CA HIS A 408 -10.11 -7.74 -17.44
C HIS A 408 -11.17 -8.66 -16.84
N LEU A 409 -12.20 -8.07 -16.23
CA LEU A 409 -13.44 -8.75 -15.80
C LEU A 409 -14.62 -8.49 -16.73
N ALA A 410 -14.48 -7.56 -17.67
CA ALA A 410 -15.50 -7.21 -18.63
C ALA A 410 -14.90 -7.18 -20.03
N ILE A 411 -15.70 -7.49 -21.04
CA ILE A 411 -15.32 -7.35 -22.43
C ILE A 411 -15.29 -5.87 -22.77
N THR A 412 -14.16 -5.41 -23.30
CA THR A 412 -14.00 -4.05 -23.82
C THR A 412 -14.00 -4.07 -25.34
N GLU A 413 -14.31 -2.95 -25.96
CA GLU A 413 -14.14 -2.80 -27.41
C GLU A 413 -12.71 -3.19 -27.80
N ASN A 414 -12.53 -4.00 -28.83
CA ASN A 414 -11.23 -4.52 -29.30
C ASN A 414 -10.54 -5.56 -28.37
N VAL A 415 -11.31 -6.40 -27.73
CA VAL A 415 -10.77 -7.61 -27.09
C VAL A 415 -10.24 -8.58 -28.13
N GLU A 416 -10.73 -8.49 -29.36
CA GLU A 416 -10.35 -9.35 -30.48
C GLU A 416 -9.45 -8.59 -31.45
N ASP A 417 -8.28 -9.18 -31.77
CA ASP A 417 -7.60 -8.82 -33.00
C ASP A 417 -8.31 -9.54 -34.16
N PRO A 418 -9.00 -8.81 -35.05
CA PRO A 418 -9.72 -9.44 -36.17
C PRO A 418 -8.80 -10.15 -37.17
N ASN A 419 -7.48 -9.95 -37.07
CA ASN A 419 -6.49 -10.57 -37.97
C ASN A 419 -5.97 -11.93 -37.49
N GLY A 420 -6.49 -12.47 -36.40
CA GLY A 420 -6.49 -13.90 -36.10
C GLY A 420 -5.18 -14.58 -35.70
N PHE A 421 -4.10 -13.85 -35.47
CA PHE A 421 -2.87 -14.40 -34.90
C PHE A 421 -2.77 -14.18 -33.39
N ALA A 422 -3.88 -13.84 -32.79
CA ALA A 422 -3.98 -13.36 -31.44
C ALA A 422 -3.55 -14.39 -30.40
N THR A 423 -2.62 -13.99 -29.62
CA THR A 423 -2.49 -14.36 -28.23
C THR A 423 -3.77 -13.96 -27.50
N GLY A 424 -4.48 -14.87 -26.94
CA GLY A 424 -5.73 -14.84 -26.19
C GLY A 424 -6.40 -13.51 -25.85
N TYR A 425 -7.64 -13.60 -25.45
CA TYR A 425 -8.42 -12.47 -24.98
C TYR A 425 -7.83 -11.93 -23.67
N GLY A 426 -7.84 -10.62 -23.45
CA GLY A 426 -7.37 -10.01 -22.19
C GLY A 426 -8.29 -10.23 -20.98
N LEU A 427 -9.26 -11.12 -21.12
CA LEU A 427 -10.26 -11.43 -20.12
C LEU A 427 -9.79 -12.54 -19.18
N ALA A 428 -10.13 -12.45 -17.91
CA ALA A 428 -10.04 -13.59 -17.01
C ALA A 428 -11.09 -14.64 -17.44
N ILE A 429 -10.66 -15.89 -17.67
CA ILE A 429 -11.55 -16.97 -18.14
C ILE A 429 -12.68 -17.28 -17.15
N ASP A 430 -12.51 -16.89 -15.90
CA ASP A 430 -13.45 -17.05 -14.79
C ASP A 430 -14.06 -15.73 -14.32
N ALA A 431 -14.02 -14.68 -15.14
CA ALA A 431 -14.50 -13.33 -14.83
C ALA A 431 -15.91 -13.30 -14.22
N VAL A 432 -16.86 -14.08 -14.77
CA VAL A 432 -18.24 -14.13 -14.26
C VAL A 432 -18.29 -14.69 -12.83
N ARG A 433 -17.52 -15.75 -12.56
CA ARG A 433 -17.42 -16.31 -11.21
C ARG A 433 -16.83 -15.32 -10.23
N VAL A 434 -15.75 -14.66 -10.62
CA VAL A 434 -15.06 -13.64 -9.79
C VAL A 434 -15.99 -12.48 -9.48
N GLN A 435 -16.73 -11.95 -10.46
CA GLN A 435 -17.71 -10.89 -10.23
C GLN A 435 -18.80 -11.32 -9.23
N ARG A 436 -19.29 -12.56 -9.32
CA ARG A 436 -20.27 -13.10 -8.35
C ARG A 436 -19.69 -13.20 -6.95
N MET A 437 -18.47 -13.71 -6.80
CA MET A 437 -17.80 -13.81 -5.51
C MET A 437 -17.53 -12.43 -4.90
N ALA A 438 -17.12 -11.48 -5.72
CA ALA A 438 -16.86 -10.10 -5.30
C ALA A 438 -18.14 -9.39 -4.83
N THR A 439 -19.22 -9.47 -5.62
CA THR A 439 -20.49 -8.82 -5.27
C THR A 439 -21.18 -9.43 -4.06
N LYS A 440 -21.07 -10.75 -3.84
CA LYS A 440 -21.52 -11.41 -2.60
C LYS A 440 -20.79 -10.89 -1.36
N ARG A 441 -19.53 -10.49 -1.49
CA ARG A 441 -18.70 -9.90 -0.42
C ARG A 441 -18.74 -8.38 -0.39
N ASN A 442 -19.74 -7.79 -1.04
CA ASN A 442 -19.92 -6.34 -1.09
C ASN A 442 -18.69 -5.56 -1.63
N VAL A 443 -17.95 -6.12 -2.57
CA VAL A 443 -16.93 -5.38 -3.33
C VAL A 443 -17.64 -4.38 -4.25
N GLN A 444 -17.26 -3.09 -4.17
CA GLN A 444 -17.87 -2.04 -4.97
C GLN A 444 -17.05 -1.69 -6.21
N LEU A 445 -15.73 -1.89 -6.17
CA LEU A 445 -14.84 -1.41 -7.21
C LEU A 445 -13.75 -2.43 -7.52
N ALA A 446 -13.52 -2.71 -8.80
CA ALA A 446 -12.40 -3.50 -9.30
C ALA A 446 -11.44 -2.59 -10.09
N LEU A 447 -10.14 -2.73 -9.83
CA LEU A 447 -9.06 -2.04 -10.53
C LEU A 447 -8.21 -3.05 -11.30
N HIS A 448 -7.88 -2.74 -12.55
CA HIS A 448 -7.07 -3.65 -13.38
C HIS A 448 -6.27 -2.91 -14.47
N GLY A 449 -5.40 -3.65 -15.20
CA GLY A 449 -4.57 -3.19 -16.30
C GLY A 449 -4.76 -4.00 -17.58
N HIS A 450 -3.65 -4.47 -18.17
CA HIS A 450 -3.47 -5.46 -19.22
C HIS A 450 -3.68 -4.99 -20.68
N LYS A 451 -4.75 -4.32 -21.03
CA LYS A 451 -5.03 -3.91 -22.42
C LYS A 451 -4.67 -2.44 -22.71
N HIS A 452 -3.89 -1.83 -21.86
CA HIS A 452 -3.34 -0.48 -22.02
C HIS A 452 -4.39 0.60 -22.31
N ARG A 453 -5.65 0.38 -21.85
CA ARG A 453 -6.77 1.30 -22.06
C ARG A 453 -7.38 1.73 -20.74
N ALA A 454 -7.55 3.03 -20.57
CA ALA A 454 -8.29 3.59 -19.45
C ALA A 454 -9.79 3.59 -19.79
N PHE A 455 -10.59 2.95 -18.95
CA PHE A 455 -12.05 2.93 -19.10
C PHE A 455 -12.76 2.72 -17.77
N ILE A 456 -14.07 2.98 -17.76
CA ILE A 456 -14.97 2.69 -16.66
C ILE A 456 -16.09 1.80 -17.18
N TRP A 457 -16.39 0.74 -16.45
CA TRP A 457 -17.49 -0.15 -16.69
C TRP A 457 -18.28 -0.42 -15.42
N ARG A 458 -19.57 -0.69 -15.53
CA ARG A 458 -20.39 -1.11 -14.40
C ARG A 458 -21.14 -2.38 -14.77
N SER A 459 -21.04 -3.37 -13.92
CA SER A 459 -21.69 -4.68 -14.07
C SER A 459 -22.71 -4.88 -12.97
N THR A 460 -23.94 -5.25 -13.35
CA THR A 460 -24.96 -5.73 -12.41
C THR A 460 -24.94 -7.25 -12.41
N VAL A 461 -24.73 -7.84 -11.26
CA VAL A 461 -24.60 -9.30 -11.08
C VAL A 461 -25.83 -9.84 -10.38
N TYR A 462 -26.40 -10.90 -10.94
CA TYR A 462 -27.55 -11.61 -10.38
C TYR A 462 -27.12 -13.01 -9.92
N GLY A 463 -27.68 -13.47 -8.80
CA GLY A 463 -27.58 -14.86 -8.36
C GLY A 463 -28.33 -15.79 -9.26
N LEU A 464 -27.92 -17.07 -9.29
CA LEU A 464 -28.67 -18.10 -9.99
C LEU A 464 -29.92 -18.51 -9.19
N PRO A 465 -31.08 -18.79 -9.86
CA PRO A 465 -32.33 -19.11 -9.19
C PRO A 465 -32.32 -20.41 -8.38
N GLU A 466 -31.32 -21.25 -8.54
CA GLU A 466 -31.27 -22.63 -8.04
C GLU A 466 -31.17 -22.74 -6.51
N HIS A 467 -30.89 -21.68 -5.82
CA HIS A 467 -30.68 -21.68 -4.37
C HIS A 467 -31.54 -20.66 -3.62
N THR A 468 -32.85 -20.81 -3.72
CA THR A 468 -33.80 -20.55 -2.64
C THR A 468 -34.32 -19.15 -2.34
N GLN A 469 -34.28 -18.13 -3.16
CA GLN A 469 -35.22 -17.00 -2.91
C GLN A 469 -35.43 -16.08 -4.12
N PRO A 470 -36.62 -15.46 -4.31
CA PRO A 470 -37.05 -14.85 -5.57
C PRO A 470 -36.54 -13.43 -5.83
N ASN A 471 -35.42 -12.98 -5.27
CA ASN A 471 -34.87 -11.64 -5.54
C ASN A 471 -33.36 -11.59 -5.33
N HIS A 472 -32.59 -12.36 -6.13
CA HIS A 472 -31.13 -12.39 -5.93
C HIS A 472 -30.37 -11.48 -6.90
N ARG A 473 -30.52 -10.18 -6.76
CA ARG A 473 -29.50 -9.24 -7.16
C ARG A 473 -28.37 -9.32 -6.14
N THR A 474 -27.24 -9.91 -6.52
CA THR A 474 -26.09 -9.99 -5.61
C THR A 474 -25.42 -8.64 -5.44
N GLY A 475 -25.39 -7.80 -6.47
CA GLY A 475 -24.84 -6.47 -6.36
C GLY A 475 -24.39 -5.85 -7.67
N GLU A 476 -23.75 -4.73 -7.56
CA GLU A 476 -23.13 -4.00 -8.66
C GLU A 476 -21.64 -3.87 -8.39
N LEU A 477 -20.85 -3.99 -9.45
CA LEU A 477 -19.41 -3.85 -9.44
C LEU A 477 -19.00 -2.80 -10.46
N SER A 478 -18.38 -1.73 -10.00
CA SER A 478 -17.68 -0.78 -10.88
C SER A 478 -16.32 -1.37 -11.25
N ILE A 479 -15.92 -1.26 -12.51
CA ILE A 479 -14.67 -1.80 -13.03
C ILE A 479 -13.91 -0.63 -13.68
N VAL A 480 -12.66 -0.41 -13.28
CA VAL A 480 -11.84 0.69 -13.78
C VAL A 480 -10.53 0.14 -14.33
N GLY A 481 -10.33 0.35 -15.63
CA GLY A 481 -9.07 0.06 -16.30
C GLY A 481 -8.05 1.18 -16.09
N GLY A 482 -6.80 0.82 -15.79
CA GLY A 482 -5.72 1.76 -15.48
C GLY A 482 -5.06 2.38 -16.72
N GLY A 483 -5.23 1.79 -17.88
CA GLY A 483 -4.44 2.10 -19.06
C GLY A 483 -3.03 1.50 -18.96
N SER A 484 -2.01 2.20 -19.42
CA SER A 484 -0.62 1.82 -19.25
C SER A 484 0.22 3.05 -18.90
N ALA A 485 1.03 2.92 -17.85
CA ALA A 485 1.89 4.03 -17.42
C ALA A 485 3.20 4.12 -18.22
N GLY A 486 3.71 3.00 -18.76
CA GLY A 486 5.04 2.95 -19.35
C GLY A 486 5.18 2.30 -20.71
N SER A 487 4.20 1.51 -21.18
CA SER A 487 4.32 0.78 -22.44
C SER A 487 4.25 1.67 -23.68
N SER A 488 5.03 1.33 -24.70
CA SER A 488 4.91 1.88 -26.06
C SER A 488 3.77 1.24 -26.86
N GLU A 489 3.28 0.08 -26.43
CA GLU A 489 2.19 -0.65 -27.09
C GLU A 489 0.83 -0.07 -26.71
N THR A 490 0.69 1.23 -26.84
CA THR A 490 -0.55 1.96 -26.60
C THR A 490 -1.04 2.62 -27.87
N GLU A 491 -2.35 2.81 -27.98
CA GLU A 491 -2.90 3.53 -29.13
C GLU A 491 -2.36 4.97 -29.18
N ALA A 492 -1.68 5.32 -30.27
CA ALA A 492 -1.09 6.63 -30.50
C ALA A 492 -0.11 7.11 -29.41
N GLU A 493 0.69 6.19 -28.84
CA GLU A 493 1.68 6.49 -27.81
C GLU A 493 1.10 7.27 -26.61
N LYS A 494 -0.07 6.85 -26.15
CA LYS A 494 -0.74 7.46 -25.00
C LYS A 494 -0.50 6.63 -23.76
N ASN A 495 0.02 7.24 -22.71
CA ASN A 495 0.16 6.62 -21.41
C ASN A 495 -0.85 7.18 -20.41
N TYR A 496 -1.22 6.39 -19.42
CA TYR A 496 -2.28 6.72 -18.49
C TYR A 496 -1.92 6.31 -17.06
N PHE A 497 -2.49 7.03 -16.10
CA PHE A 497 -2.68 6.59 -14.73
C PHE A 497 -3.97 7.18 -14.16
N ASN A 498 -4.48 6.58 -13.10
CA ASN A 498 -5.70 7.02 -12.44
C ASN A 498 -5.42 7.53 -11.03
N ILE A 499 -6.19 8.53 -10.60
CA ILE A 499 -6.29 8.92 -9.21
C ILE A 499 -7.74 8.78 -8.76
N LEU A 500 -7.96 7.99 -7.70
CA LEU A 500 -9.25 7.89 -7.05
C LEU A 500 -9.22 8.71 -5.76
N GLN A 501 -9.98 9.80 -5.70
CA GLN A 501 -10.16 10.59 -4.50
C GLN A 501 -11.35 10.07 -3.70
N VAL A 502 -11.09 9.54 -2.51
CA VAL A 502 -12.12 8.92 -1.67
C VAL A 502 -12.48 9.86 -0.53
N LYS A 503 -13.68 10.42 -0.58
CA LYS A 503 -14.20 11.34 0.42
C LYS A 503 -15.46 10.77 1.08
N ALA A 504 -15.90 11.35 2.19
CA ALA A 504 -17.10 10.90 2.89
C ALA A 504 -18.36 10.80 2.00
N GLY A 505 -18.45 11.62 0.95
CA GLY A 505 -19.61 11.66 0.04
C GLY A 505 -19.51 10.72 -1.16
N GLY A 506 -18.36 10.10 -1.44
CA GLY A 506 -18.18 9.26 -2.63
C GLY A 506 -16.76 9.16 -3.13
N VAL A 507 -16.60 8.59 -4.31
CA VAL A 507 -15.33 8.42 -5.01
C VAL A 507 -15.29 9.30 -6.24
N GLY A 508 -14.26 10.14 -6.35
CA GLY A 508 -13.90 10.84 -7.59
C GLY A 508 -12.84 10.04 -8.32
N LEU A 509 -12.96 9.85 -9.62
CA LEU A 509 -11.95 9.24 -10.47
C LEU A 509 -11.42 10.29 -11.45
N GLU A 510 -10.12 10.52 -11.42
CA GLU A 510 -9.42 11.38 -12.36
C GLU A 510 -8.49 10.52 -13.23
N ILE A 511 -8.68 10.59 -14.55
CA ILE A 511 -7.84 9.90 -15.52
C ILE A 511 -6.82 10.90 -16.06
N PHE A 512 -5.54 10.61 -15.84
CA PHE A 512 -4.43 11.37 -16.38
C PHE A 512 -3.90 10.70 -17.64
N LYS A 513 -3.55 11.50 -18.63
CA LYS A 513 -3.03 11.05 -19.91
C LYS A 513 -1.78 11.83 -20.28
N SER A 514 -0.77 11.14 -20.80
CA SER A 514 0.37 11.70 -21.50
C SER A 514 0.31 11.30 -22.97
N GLU A 515 0.74 12.16 -23.85
CA GLU A 515 0.91 11.86 -25.29
C GLU A 515 2.36 12.07 -25.68
N LYS A 516 2.94 11.11 -26.41
CA LYS A 516 4.31 11.17 -26.94
C LYS A 516 5.37 11.56 -25.90
N ARG A 517 5.31 10.94 -24.73
CA ARG A 517 6.23 11.22 -23.61
C ARG A 517 6.14 12.65 -23.06
N GLY A 518 5.02 13.34 -23.30
CA GLY A 518 4.74 14.66 -22.76
C GLY A 518 4.31 14.62 -21.30
N ALA A 519 3.95 15.78 -20.76
CA ALA A 519 3.40 15.87 -19.42
C ALA A 519 2.09 15.09 -19.30
N PHE A 520 1.86 14.50 -18.12
CA PHE A 520 0.55 13.96 -17.81
C PHE A 520 -0.42 15.09 -17.49
N GLU A 521 -1.53 15.09 -18.18
CA GLU A 521 -2.61 16.06 -17.98
C GLU A 521 -3.91 15.34 -17.61
N LYS A 522 -4.72 15.97 -16.77
CA LYS A 522 -6.04 15.43 -16.42
C LYS A 522 -6.96 15.47 -17.64
N MET A 523 -7.27 14.30 -18.18
CA MET A 523 -8.09 14.11 -19.37
C MET A 523 -9.57 14.14 -19.02
N GLN A 524 -9.97 13.36 -18.03
CA GLN A 524 -11.38 13.18 -17.65
C GLN A 524 -11.50 13.09 -16.12
N GLN A 525 -12.66 13.44 -15.65
CA GLN A 525 -13.04 13.31 -14.25
C GLN A 525 -14.47 12.75 -14.15
N PHE A 526 -14.62 11.78 -13.25
CA PHE A 526 -15.91 11.17 -12.93
C PHE A 526 -16.12 11.22 -11.42
N GLN A 527 -17.38 11.12 -11.01
CA GLN A 527 -17.76 11.06 -9.61
C GLN A 527 -18.85 10.01 -9.41
N ALA A 528 -18.75 9.23 -8.35
CA ALA A 528 -19.75 8.27 -7.93
C ALA A 528 -20.05 8.46 -6.44
N PRO A 529 -21.25 8.92 -6.07
CA PRO A 529 -21.64 9.10 -4.69
C PRO A 529 -21.74 7.76 -3.93
N PHE A 530 -21.49 7.81 -2.63
CA PHE A 530 -21.83 6.72 -1.73
C PHE A 530 -23.32 6.76 -1.37
N TYR A 531 -23.90 5.57 -1.20
CA TYR A 531 -25.23 5.43 -0.61
C TYR A 531 -25.28 4.19 0.30
N MET A 532 -26.25 4.17 1.21
CA MET A 532 -26.49 3.02 2.07
C MET A 532 -27.47 2.07 1.43
N LYS A 533 -27.11 0.79 1.34
CA LYS A 533 -28.04 -0.25 0.88
C LYS A 533 -29.18 -0.44 1.88
N PRO A 534 -30.40 -0.83 1.44
CA PRO A 534 -31.50 -1.12 2.36
C PRO A 534 -31.19 -2.19 3.41
N ALA A 535 -30.37 -3.18 3.06
CA ALA A 535 -29.88 -4.23 3.98
C ALA A 535 -28.70 -3.80 4.85
N GLY A 536 -28.32 -2.52 4.80
CA GLY A 536 -27.10 -1.99 5.39
C GLY A 536 -25.87 -2.11 4.48
N GLY A 537 -24.80 -1.43 4.87
CA GLY A 537 -23.53 -1.43 4.13
C GLY A 537 -23.42 -0.34 3.06
N LEU A 538 -22.16 0.03 2.81
CA LEU A 538 -21.79 1.06 1.85
C LEU A 538 -21.93 0.54 0.41
N ALA A 539 -22.40 1.39 -0.48
CA ALA A 539 -22.45 1.12 -1.91
C ALA A 539 -22.03 2.35 -2.71
N LEU A 540 -21.61 2.13 -3.94
CA LEU A 540 -21.20 3.16 -4.88
C LEU A 540 -22.33 3.35 -5.93
N ALA A 541 -22.75 4.59 -6.14
CA ALA A 541 -23.73 4.93 -7.15
C ALA A 541 -23.12 4.89 -8.58
N GLU A 542 -23.91 5.25 -9.58
CA GLU A 542 -23.40 5.37 -10.95
C GLU A 542 -22.36 6.47 -11.09
N TRP A 543 -21.44 6.27 -12.01
CA TRP A 543 -20.42 7.25 -12.35
C TRP A 543 -21.02 8.35 -13.22
N GLU A 544 -20.89 9.58 -12.79
CA GLU A 544 -21.25 10.75 -13.55
C GLU A 544 -19.99 11.48 -14.02
N ARG A 545 -19.97 11.87 -15.28
CA ARG A 545 -18.87 12.68 -15.80
C ARG A 545 -18.95 14.09 -15.25
N VAL A 546 -17.86 14.60 -14.69
CA VAL A 546 -17.77 15.98 -14.25
C VAL A 546 -17.35 16.85 -15.43
N GLU A 547 -18.25 17.72 -15.89
CA GLU A 547 -17.91 18.68 -16.95
C GLU A 547 -16.98 19.77 -16.41
N LYS A 548 -15.95 20.11 -17.19
CA LYS A 548 -15.13 21.28 -16.88
C LYS A 548 -16.01 22.54 -17.01
N LYS A 549 -16.26 23.22 -15.90
CA LYS A 549 -16.87 24.57 -15.90
C LYS A 549 -15.88 25.58 -16.43
#